data_2bff3b25dd86555d952f41cf31819738
#
_entry.id   2bff3b25dd86555d952f41cf31819738
#
_cell.length_a   1.000
_cell.length_b   1.000
_cell.length_c   1.000
_cell.angle_alpha   90.00
_cell.angle_beta   90.00
_cell.angle_gamma   90.00
#
_symmetry.space_group_name_H-M   'P 1'
#
loop_
_entity.id
_entity.type
_entity.pdbx_description
1 polymer ?
#
loop_
_entity_poly.entity_id
_entity_poly.type
_entity_poly.pdbx_seq_one_letter_code
_entity_poly.pdbx_strand_id
1 'polypeptide(L)'
;RKIIKGTINNKPVVVFEGRSHFYEGYTNEQVFQNVNKAIELGVTNLIITNAAGGVNLTYKIADLMLITSHIDLMNRKIFQPNIACYHHPSLINILKLAGDNKIKLRRGTYAASSGPAYESKAEILMLRKMGADAIGMSTIPEILYAKKNNINVVGISCITNLLRVSNNGKTEHSEVVEAGLSAYNNFSNLIRTIVTNS
;
A
#
# COMPACT_ATOMS: atom_id res chain seq x y z
N ARG A 1 13.31 -14.59 -0.60
CA ARG A 1 12.22 -14.01 0.18
C ARG A 1 11.73 -15.04 1.18
N LYS A 2 11.41 -14.59 2.38
CA LYS A 2 10.94 -15.50 3.44
C LYS A 2 9.42 -15.45 3.53
N ILE A 3 8.84 -16.62 3.84
CA ILE A 3 7.44 -16.76 4.23
C ILE A 3 7.45 -17.14 5.71
N ILE A 4 6.85 -16.30 6.54
CA ILE A 4 6.80 -16.50 7.99
C ILE A 4 5.37 -16.88 8.34
N LYS A 5 5.20 -18.03 9.01
CA LYS A 5 3.90 -18.47 9.54
C LYS A 5 3.88 -18.28 11.05
N GLY A 6 2.76 -17.81 11.56
CA GLY A 6 2.59 -17.58 12.99
C GLY A 6 1.14 -17.29 13.36
N THR A 7 0.95 -16.74 14.54
CA THR A 7 -0.38 -16.33 15.04
C THR A 7 -0.34 -14.92 15.61
N ILE A 8 -1.43 -14.19 15.45
CA ILE A 8 -1.71 -12.93 16.15
C ILE A 8 -3.02 -13.15 16.92
N ASN A 9 -2.98 -13.08 18.24
CA ASN A 9 -4.14 -13.34 19.11
C ASN A 9 -4.88 -14.63 18.70
N ASN A 10 -4.14 -15.74 18.57
CA ASN A 10 -4.61 -17.07 18.15
C ASN A 10 -5.16 -17.16 16.71
N LYS A 11 -5.15 -16.10 15.93
CA LYS A 11 -5.50 -16.15 14.50
C LYS A 11 -4.28 -16.52 13.68
N PRO A 12 -4.35 -17.51 12.79
CA PRO A 12 -3.24 -17.89 11.93
C PRO A 12 -2.95 -16.78 10.93
N VAL A 13 -1.67 -16.46 10.78
CA VAL A 13 -1.20 -15.45 9.82
C VAL A 13 -0.01 -15.96 9.02
N VAL A 14 0.09 -15.48 7.80
CA VAL A 14 1.25 -15.67 6.94
C VAL A 14 1.79 -14.31 6.53
N VAL A 15 3.07 -14.08 6.73
CA VAL A 15 3.75 -12.83 6.35
C VAL A 15 4.73 -13.12 5.23
N PHE A 16 4.62 -12.37 4.14
CA PHE A 16 5.57 -12.40 3.01
C PHE A 16 6.56 -11.25 3.19
N GLU A 17 7.83 -11.59 3.39
CA GLU A 17 8.90 -10.60 3.51
C GLU A 17 9.36 -10.14 2.13
N GLY A 18 9.06 -8.89 1.78
CA GLY A 18 9.39 -8.27 0.50
C GLY A 18 8.47 -8.66 -0.66
N ARG A 19 8.68 -8.01 -1.79
CA ARG A 19 7.94 -8.22 -3.06
C ARG A 19 8.84 -8.01 -4.27
N SER A 20 8.37 -8.45 -5.45
CA SER A 20 8.96 -8.10 -6.74
C SER A 20 8.33 -6.81 -7.28
N HIS A 21 9.12 -5.96 -7.93
CA HIS A 21 8.60 -4.76 -8.58
C HIS A 21 8.84 -4.84 -10.09
N PHE A 22 7.97 -4.21 -10.85
CA PHE A 22 8.10 -4.18 -12.30
C PHE A 22 9.34 -3.45 -12.79
N TYR A 23 9.80 -2.42 -12.07
CA TYR A 23 11.02 -1.70 -12.45
C TYR A 23 12.30 -2.53 -12.28
N GLU A 24 12.24 -3.64 -11.54
CA GLU A 24 13.33 -4.61 -11.43
C GLU A 24 13.39 -5.57 -12.64
N GLY A 25 12.48 -5.45 -13.62
CA GLY A 25 12.39 -6.31 -14.80
C GLY A 25 11.57 -7.57 -14.59
N TYR A 26 10.88 -7.74 -13.47
CA TYR A 26 10.06 -8.92 -13.21
C TYR A 26 8.80 -8.98 -14.08
N THR A 27 8.42 -10.22 -14.42
CA THR A 27 7.16 -10.51 -15.14
C THR A 27 5.94 -10.37 -14.23
N ASN A 28 4.75 -10.38 -14.82
CA ASN A 28 3.49 -10.37 -14.06
C ASN A 28 3.41 -11.51 -13.05
N GLU A 29 3.78 -12.73 -13.47
CA GLU A 29 3.76 -13.93 -12.62
C GLU A 29 4.68 -13.77 -11.41
N GLN A 30 5.85 -13.17 -11.61
CA GLN A 30 6.82 -12.92 -10.55
C GLN A 30 6.36 -11.83 -9.59
N VAL A 31 5.68 -10.79 -10.08
CA VAL A 31 5.11 -9.74 -9.23
C VAL A 31 3.93 -10.28 -8.41
N PHE A 32 3.11 -11.16 -8.99
CA PHE A 32 1.95 -11.75 -8.31
C PHE A 32 2.27 -12.98 -7.46
N GLN A 33 3.51 -13.44 -7.42
CA GLN A 33 3.88 -14.69 -6.73
C GLN A 33 3.45 -14.74 -5.26
N ASN A 34 3.50 -13.62 -4.52
CA ASN A 34 3.04 -13.57 -3.13
C ASN A 34 1.53 -13.75 -3.03
N VAL A 35 0.77 -13.13 -3.94
CA VAL A 35 -0.69 -13.30 -4.01
C VAL A 35 -1.05 -14.72 -4.41
N ASN A 36 -0.37 -15.30 -5.41
CA ASN A 36 -0.56 -16.70 -5.79
C ASN A 36 -0.31 -17.63 -4.61
N LYS A 37 0.77 -17.39 -3.86
CA LYS A 37 1.09 -18.20 -2.69
C LYS A 37 0.06 -18.04 -1.57
N ALA A 38 -0.51 -16.84 -1.39
CA ALA A 38 -1.60 -16.61 -0.46
C ALA A 38 -2.85 -17.41 -0.88
N ILE A 39 -3.19 -17.44 -2.18
CA ILE A 39 -4.30 -18.24 -2.73
C ILE A 39 -4.08 -19.73 -2.44
N GLU A 40 -2.91 -20.27 -2.77
CA GLU A 40 -2.54 -21.67 -2.52
C GLU A 40 -2.65 -22.06 -1.03
N LEU A 41 -2.39 -21.12 -0.13
CA LEU A 41 -2.49 -21.32 1.32
C LEU A 41 -3.91 -21.12 1.86
N GLY A 42 -4.90 -20.83 1.01
CA GLY A 42 -6.29 -20.63 1.40
C GLY A 42 -6.55 -19.31 2.14
N VAL A 43 -5.70 -18.29 1.92
CA VAL A 43 -5.88 -16.97 2.51
C VAL A 43 -7.12 -16.29 1.93
N THR A 44 -8.02 -15.86 2.80
CA THR A 44 -9.26 -15.14 2.43
C THR A 44 -9.15 -13.64 2.60
N ASN A 45 -8.29 -13.17 3.50
CA ASN A 45 -8.06 -11.76 3.78
C ASN A 45 -6.58 -11.42 3.61
N LEU A 46 -6.27 -10.42 2.81
CA LEU A 46 -4.91 -10.00 2.48
C LEU A 46 -4.70 -8.52 2.83
N ILE A 47 -3.64 -8.23 3.55
CA ILE A 47 -3.20 -6.85 3.80
C ILE A 47 -1.92 -6.64 2.99
N ILE A 48 -1.96 -5.70 2.05
CA ILE A 48 -0.79 -5.30 1.26
C ILE A 48 -0.28 -3.96 1.78
N THR A 49 0.98 -3.94 2.17
CA THR A 49 1.61 -2.74 2.73
C THR A 49 2.68 -2.20 1.79
N ASN A 50 2.94 -0.90 1.82
CA ASN A 50 4.00 -0.27 1.05
C ASN A 50 4.55 0.99 1.75
N ALA A 51 5.73 1.43 1.30
CA ALA A 51 6.23 2.78 1.50
C ALA A 51 5.73 3.65 0.34
N ALA A 52 5.33 4.89 0.61
CA ALA A 52 4.80 5.80 -0.40
C ALA A 52 5.24 7.25 -0.17
N GLY A 53 5.44 7.98 -1.27
CA GLY A 53 5.63 9.42 -1.25
C GLY A 53 4.31 10.16 -1.03
N GLY A 54 4.25 11.02 -0.02
CA GLY A 54 3.07 11.83 0.27
C GLY A 54 2.93 12.99 -0.70
N VAL A 55 1.88 12.98 -1.52
CA VAL A 55 1.52 14.04 -2.47
C VAL A 55 0.64 15.09 -1.81
N ASN A 56 -0.25 14.66 -0.91
CA ASN A 56 -1.15 15.52 -0.13
C ASN A 56 -0.34 16.40 0.83
N LEU A 57 -0.61 17.72 0.79
CA LEU A 57 0.12 18.71 1.59
C LEU A 57 -0.11 18.59 3.10
N THR A 58 -1.20 17.95 3.52
CA THR A 58 -1.55 17.76 4.94
C THR A 58 -0.92 16.53 5.56
N TYR A 59 -0.30 15.67 4.74
CA TYR A 59 0.35 14.46 5.23
C TYR A 59 1.71 14.77 5.86
N LYS A 60 2.08 13.94 6.81
CA LYS A 60 3.38 13.97 7.50
C LYS A 60 4.11 12.65 7.29
N ILE A 61 5.42 12.68 7.43
CA ILE A 61 6.24 11.47 7.48
C ILE A 61 5.71 10.57 8.61
N ALA A 62 5.70 9.25 8.38
CA ALA A 62 5.13 8.23 9.24
C ALA A 62 3.59 8.23 9.38
N ASP A 63 2.85 9.11 8.67
CA ASP A 63 1.39 8.95 8.57
C ASP A 63 1.07 7.61 7.87
N LEU A 64 0.05 6.90 8.38
CA LEU A 64 -0.50 5.71 7.75
C LEU A 64 -1.72 6.10 6.91
N MET A 65 -1.82 5.54 5.70
CA MET A 65 -2.92 5.81 4.78
C MET A 65 -3.58 4.50 4.32
N LEU A 66 -4.87 4.36 4.60
CA LEU A 66 -5.72 3.35 3.99
C LEU A 66 -6.00 3.75 2.53
N ILE A 67 -5.68 2.87 1.59
CA ILE A 67 -5.96 3.10 0.18
C ILE A 67 -7.46 2.89 -0.06
N THR A 68 -8.15 3.96 -0.43
CA THR A 68 -9.60 3.95 -0.70
C THR A 68 -9.95 4.24 -2.17
N SER A 69 -8.96 4.59 -2.97
CA SER A 69 -9.05 4.77 -4.42
C SER A 69 -7.65 4.68 -5.02
N HIS A 70 -7.54 4.52 -6.33
CA HIS A 70 -6.26 4.54 -7.00
C HIS A 70 -6.28 5.25 -8.36
N ILE A 71 -5.09 5.67 -8.79
CA ILE A 71 -4.77 6.13 -10.13
C ILE A 71 -3.69 5.20 -10.67
N ASP A 72 -4.00 4.45 -11.72
CA ASP A 72 -3.02 3.55 -12.37
C ASP A 72 -2.29 4.28 -13.50
N LEU A 73 -1.02 4.64 -13.25
CA LEU A 73 -0.12 5.23 -14.23
C LEU A 73 0.87 4.21 -14.80
N MET A 74 0.77 2.93 -14.42
CA MET A 74 1.67 1.89 -14.90
C MET A 74 1.38 1.48 -16.34
N ASN A 75 0.20 1.85 -16.87
CA ASN A 75 -0.26 1.54 -18.25
C ASN A 75 -0.13 0.04 -18.60
N ARG A 76 -0.31 -0.84 -17.62
CA ARG A 76 -0.26 -2.28 -17.83
C ARG A 76 -1.66 -2.80 -18.01
N LYS A 77 -2.03 -3.22 -19.22
CA LYS A 77 -3.35 -3.80 -19.57
C LYS A 77 -3.59 -5.16 -18.87
N ILE A 78 -3.27 -5.25 -17.58
CA ILE A 78 -3.34 -6.52 -16.83
C ILE A 78 -4.78 -6.79 -16.39
N PHE A 79 -5.61 -5.74 -16.22
CA PHE A 79 -6.95 -5.86 -15.63
C PHE A 79 -7.98 -5.00 -16.36
N GLN A 80 -9.23 -5.42 -16.29
CA GLN A 80 -10.35 -4.63 -16.84
C GLN A 80 -10.64 -3.42 -15.93
N PRO A 81 -11.02 -2.25 -16.51
CA PRO A 81 -11.12 -0.98 -15.79
C PRO A 81 -12.24 -0.87 -14.75
N ASN A 82 -13.11 -1.88 -14.60
CA ASN A 82 -14.35 -1.78 -13.81
C ASN A 82 -14.37 -2.62 -12.51
N ILE A 83 -13.21 -2.96 -11.95
CA ILE A 83 -13.19 -3.68 -10.67
C ILE A 83 -13.38 -2.68 -9.54
N ALA A 84 -14.53 -2.69 -8.87
CA ALA A 84 -14.80 -1.91 -7.66
C ALA A 84 -13.97 -2.43 -6.47
N CYS A 85 -12.68 -2.03 -6.42
CA CYS A 85 -11.72 -2.57 -5.45
C CYS A 85 -11.98 -2.10 -4.02
N TYR A 86 -12.66 -0.96 -3.84
CA TYR A 86 -12.66 -0.22 -2.58
C TYR A 86 -14.04 -0.07 -1.93
N HIS A 87 -15.09 -0.58 -2.56
CA HIS A 87 -16.44 -0.62 -1.96
C HIS A 87 -16.62 -1.90 -1.12
N HIS A 88 -15.90 -1.98 0.00
CA HIS A 88 -16.03 -3.12 0.91
C HIS A 88 -16.32 -2.64 2.33
N PRO A 89 -17.29 -3.25 3.03
CA PRO A 89 -17.60 -2.91 4.42
C PRO A 89 -16.39 -2.96 5.35
N SER A 90 -15.39 -3.81 5.05
CA SER A 90 -14.16 -3.90 5.81
C SER A 90 -13.35 -2.60 5.84
N LEU A 91 -13.41 -1.74 4.82
CA LEU A 91 -12.70 -0.45 4.83
C LEU A 91 -13.29 0.50 5.89
N ILE A 92 -14.62 0.53 6.00
CA ILE A 92 -15.33 1.34 7.01
C ILE A 92 -15.00 0.79 8.39
N ASN A 93 -15.00 -0.53 8.56
CA ASN A 93 -14.66 -1.19 9.81
C ASN A 93 -13.22 -0.90 10.23
N ILE A 94 -12.25 -0.94 9.31
CA ILE A 94 -10.85 -0.62 9.59
C ILE A 94 -10.69 0.82 10.07
N LEU A 95 -11.39 1.78 9.47
CA LEU A 95 -11.34 3.18 9.91
C LEU A 95 -11.92 3.35 11.32
N LYS A 96 -13.02 2.65 11.61
CA LYS A 96 -13.62 2.62 12.96
C LYS A 96 -12.65 2.01 13.97
N LEU A 97 -12.10 0.82 13.67
CA LEU A 97 -11.13 0.13 14.53
C LEU A 97 -9.89 0.99 14.81
N ALA A 98 -9.38 1.69 13.79
CA ALA A 98 -8.27 2.62 13.98
C ALA A 98 -8.64 3.76 14.95
N GLY A 99 -9.83 4.36 14.79
CA GLY A 99 -10.34 5.41 15.67
C GLY A 99 -10.51 4.93 17.11
N ASP A 100 -11.14 3.78 17.31
CA ASP A 100 -11.38 3.17 18.63
C ASP A 100 -10.05 2.88 19.38
N ASN A 101 -8.99 2.57 18.62
CA ASN A 101 -7.63 2.32 19.15
C ASN A 101 -6.71 3.55 19.13
N LYS A 102 -7.26 4.74 18.85
CA LYS A 102 -6.51 6.01 18.77
C LYS A 102 -5.35 5.99 17.78
N ILE A 103 -5.44 5.16 16.74
CA ILE A 103 -4.48 5.09 15.65
C ILE A 103 -4.90 6.09 14.58
N LYS A 104 -4.04 7.06 14.30
CA LYS A 104 -4.27 8.03 13.24
C LYS A 104 -4.12 7.35 11.89
N LEU A 105 -5.23 7.06 11.24
CA LEU A 105 -5.26 6.46 9.91
C LEU A 105 -5.88 7.45 8.91
N ARG A 106 -5.10 7.85 7.93
CA ARG A 106 -5.57 8.63 6.79
C ARG A 106 -6.31 7.71 5.83
N ARG A 107 -7.10 8.26 4.96
CA ARG A 107 -7.64 7.58 3.77
C ARG A 107 -7.31 8.42 2.56
N GLY A 108 -7.02 7.78 1.44
CA GLY A 108 -6.61 8.53 0.27
C GLY A 108 -6.52 7.71 -1.01
N THR A 109 -6.27 8.44 -2.09
CA THR A 109 -6.03 7.93 -3.42
C THR A 109 -4.55 7.65 -3.61
N TYR A 110 -4.21 6.41 -3.93
CA TYR A 110 -2.85 6.00 -4.23
C TYR A 110 -2.60 6.01 -5.73
N ALA A 111 -1.60 6.76 -6.17
CA ALA A 111 -1.11 6.69 -7.55
C ALA A 111 -0.04 5.60 -7.67
N ALA A 112 -0.17 4.72 -8.66
CA ALA A 112 0.80 3.68 -8.95
C ALA A 112 1.59 4.07 -10.20
N SER A 113 2.90 4.28 -10.06
CA SER A 113 3.83 4.55 -11.17
C SER A 113 4.72 3.36 -11.47
N SER A 114 5.29 3.31 -12.67
CA SER A 114 6.20 2.22 -13.05
C SER A 114 7.57 2.32 -12.40
N GLY A 115 8.04 3.52 -12.00
CA GLY A 115 9.41 3.73 -11.55
C GLY A 115 10.44 3.49 -12.67
N PRO A 116 11.74 3.33 -12.37
CA PRO A 116 12.36 3.42 -11.03
C PRO A 116 12.64 4.85 -10.55
N ALA A 117 12.47 5.86 -11.45
CA ALA A 117 12.76 7.26 -11.12
C ALA A 117 11.69 7.84 -10.18
N TYR A 118 12.12 8.70 -9.26
CA TYR A 118 11.22 9.53 -8.48
C TYR A 118 10.62 10.65 -9.35
N GLU A 119 9.51 11.19 -8.87
CA GLU A 119 8.69 12.16 -9.60
C GLU A 119 9.38 13.52 -9.73
N SER A 120 9.33 14.08 -10.94
CA SER A 120 9.70 15.46 -11.23
C SER A 120 8.70 16.46 -10.62
N LYS A 121 9.09 17.73 -10.54
CA LYS A 121 8.20 18.80 -10.06
C LYS A 121 6.89 18.88 -10.85
N ALA A 122 6.95 18.69 -12.17
CA ALA A 122 5.78 18.71 -13.05
C ALA A 122 4.83 17.54 -12.76
N GLU A 123 5.37 16.34 -12.56
CA GLU A 123 4.60 15.16 -12.19
C GLU A 123 3.96 15.30 -10.81
N ILE A 124 4.66 15.88 -9.83
CA ILE A 124 4.07 16.18 -8.51
C ILE A 124 2.86 17.10 -8.65
N LEU A 125 2.95 18.15 -9.46
CA LEU A 125 1.84 19.06 -9.71
C LEU A 125 0.68 18.38 -10.46
N MET A 126 0.99 17.53 -11.44
CA MET A 126 0.02 16.71 -12.15
C MET A 126 -0.74 15.78 -11.19
N LEU A 127 0.00 15.03 -10.36
CA LEU A 127 -0.57 14.10 -9.38
C LEU A 127 -1.53 14.81 -8.42
N ARG A 128 -1.20 15.99 -7.93
CA ARG A 128 -2.09 16.79 -7.09
C ARG A 128 -3.38 17.19 -7.81
N LYS A 129 -3.26 17.64 -9.07
CA LYS A 129 -4.42 17.99 -9.89
C LYS A 129 -5.32 16.78 -10.17
N MET A 130 -4.74 15.58 -10.28
CA MET A 130 -5.48 14.33 -10.45
C MET A 130 -6.14 13.85 -9.15
N GLY A 131 -5.84 14.44 -8.00
CA GLY A 131 -6.37 14.08 -6.70
C GLY A 131 -5.64 12.92 -6.02
N ALA A 132 -4.36 12.67 -6.38
CA ALA A 132 -3.53 11.71 -5.68
C ALA A 132 -3.13 12.23 -4.28
N ASP A 133 -3.22 11.37 -3.28
CA ASP A 133 -2.77 11.64 -1.91
C ASP A 133 -1.38 11.06 -1.65
N ALA A 134 -1.06 9.93 -2.26
CA ALA A 134 0.25 9.29 -2.18
C ALA A 134 0.60 8.63 -3.51
N ILE A 135 1.90 8.37 -3.72
CA ILE A 135 2.40 7.67 -4.90
C ILE A 135 3.43 6.62 -4.52
N GLY A 136 3.50 5.55 -5.30
CA GLY A 136 4.54 4.52 -5.20
C GLY A 136 4.54 3.60 -6.41
N MET A 137 5.43 2.59 -6.38
CA MET A 137 5.77 1.79 -7.56
C MET A 137 5.31 0.33 -7.44
N SER A 138 4.25 0.07 -6.66
CA SER A 138 3.75 -1.29 -6.36
C SER A 138 2.27 -1.29 -6.02
N THR A 139 1.81 -2.39 -5.41
CA THR A 139 0.56 -2.50 -4.63
C THR A 139 -0.71 -2.59 -5.47
N ILE A 140 -0.97 -1.65 -6.39
CA ILE A 140 -2.23 -1.66 -7.16
C ILE A 140 -2.36 -2.90 -8.04
N PRO A 141 -1.34 -3.35 -8.79
CA PRO A 141 -1.40 -4.59 -9.54
C PRO A 141 -1.73 -5.81 -8.66
N GLU A 142 -1.14 -5.87 -7.46
CA GLU A 142 -1.37 -6.95 -6.49
C GLU A 142 -2.80 -6.89 -5.92
N ILE A 143 -3.30 -5.69 -5.59
CA ILE A 143 -4.70 -5.49 -5.13
C ILE A 143 -5.68 -5.95 -6.21
N LEU A 144 -5.49 -5.52 -7.45
CA LEU A 144 -6.37 -5.88 -8.57
C LEU A 144 -6.34 -7.39 -8.83
N TYR A 145 -5.15 -8.00 -8.77
CA TYR A 145 -4.97 -9.43 -8.96
C TYR A 145 -5.62 -10.24 -7.82
N ALA A 146 -5.46 -9.81 -6.56
CA ALA A 146 -6.12 -10.43 -5.41
C ALA A 146 -7.66 -10.36 -5.53
N LYS A 147 -8.19 -9.21 -5.91
CA LYS A 147 -9.63 -9.02 -6.14
C LYS A 147 -10.17 -9.90 -7.26
N LYS A 148 -9.45 -10.02 -8.37
CA LYS A 148 -9.81 -10.93 -9.47
C LYS A 148 -9.95 -12.38 -9.01
N ASN A 149 -9.18 -12.76 -7.99
CA ASN A 149 -9.21 -14.10 -7.39
C ASN A 149 -10.07 -14.19 -6.13
N ASN A 150 -11.03 -13.26 -5.95
CA ASN A 150 -11.99 -13.23 -4.85
C ASN A 150 -11.38 -13.16 -3.44
N ILE A 151 -10.17 -12.62 -3.31
CA ILE A 151 -9.55 -12.34 -2.00
C ILE A 151 -10.00 -10.96 -1.50
N ASN A 152 -10.40 -10.88 -0.24
CA ASN A 152 -10.60 -9.61 0.44
C ASN A 152 -9.25 -8.94 0.65
N VAL A 153 -9.02 -7.80 0.01
CA VAL A 153 -7.72 -7.13 0.07
C VAL A 153 -7.84 -5.69 0.56
N VAL A 154 -6.89 -5.31 1.39
CA VAL A 154 -6.72 -3.96 1.94
C VAL A 154 -5.30 -3.49 1.64
N GLY A 155 -5.17 -2.28 1.12
CA GLY A 155 -3.90 -1.60 0.92
C GLY A 155 -3.65 -0.56 2.01
N ILE A 156 -2.46 -0.58 2.62
CA ILE A 156 -2.05 0.39 3.63
C ILE A 156 -0.67 0.93 3.26
N SER A 157 -0.58 2.25 3.06
CA SER A 157 0.68 2.94 2.80
C SER A 157 1.25 3.56 4.07
N CYS A 158 2.56 3.45 4.25
CA CYS A 158 3.32 4.29 5.17
C CYS A 158 3.91 5.46 4.37
N ILE A 159 3.63 6.69 4.77
CA ILE A 159 4.18 7.88 4.12
C ILE A 159 5.63 8.06 4.58
N THR A 160 6.57 7.76 3.70
CA THR A 160 8.00 7.75 4.05
C THR A 160 8.75 8.99 3.65
N ASN A 161 8.23 9.74 2.69
CA ASN A 161 8.77 11.02 2.24
C ASN A 161 7.65 11.94 1.77
N LEU A 162 7.90 13.22 1.68
CA LEU A 162 6.91 14.22 1.25
C LEU A 162 7.33 14.86 -0.06
N LEU A 163 6.49 14.74 -1.08
CA LEU A 163 6.73 15.33 -2.38
C LEU A 163 6.34 16.80 -2.35
N ARG A 164 7.32 17.67 -2.15
CA ARG A 164 7.16 19.14 -2.13
C ARG A 164 7.83 19.75 -3.35
N VAL A 165 7.13 20.61 -4.07
CA VAL A 165 7.67 21.33 -5.24
C VAL A 165 8.85 22.24 -4.85
N SER A 166 8.85 22.73 -3.60
CA SER A 166 9.93 23.56 -3.03
C SER A 166 11.20 22.79 -2.68
N ASN A 167 11.10 21.48 -2.45
CA ASN A 167 12.27 20.68 -2.15
C ASN A 167 13.02 20.36 -3.46
N ASN A 168 14.35 20.41 -3.44
CA ASN A 168 15.18 20.08 -4.62
C ASN A 168 15.20 18.57 -4.96
N GLY A 169 14.15 17.84 -4.54
CA GLY A 169 13.78 16.53 -5.09
C GLY A 169 14.70 15.36 -4.80
N LYS A 170 15.61 15.45 -3.83
CA LYS A 170 16.40 14.27 -3.43
C LYS A 170 15.72 13.60 -2.23
N THR A 171 14.99 12.53 -2.48
CA THR A 171 14.62 11.56 -1.45
C THR A 171 15.73 10.51 -1.40
N GLU A 172 16.38 10.35 -0.25
CA GLU A 172 17.37 9.31 -0.04
C GLU A 172 16.70 8.05 0.51
N HIS A 173 17.19 6.88 0.12
CA HIS A 173 16.62 5.60 0.59
C HIS A 173 16.74 5.45 2.12
N SER A 174 17.73 6.05 2.74
CA SER A 174 17.92 6.12 4.19
C SER A 174 16.74 6.80 4.90
N GLU A 175 16.21 7.88 4.34
CA GLU A 175 15.04 8.60 4.89
C GLU A 175 13.79 7.72 4.88
N VAL A 176 13.64 6.88 3.84
CA VAL A 176 12.52 5.93 3.73
C VAL A 176 12.58 4.88 4.85
N VAL A 177 13.78 4.37 5.15
CA VAL A 177 13.99 3.39 6.23
C VAL A 177 13.71 4.02 7.60
N GLU A 178 14.22 5.22 7.86
CA GLU A 178 14.01 5.94 9.13
C GLU A 178 12.52 6.26 9.36
N ALA A 179 11.81 6.71 8.32
CA ALA A 179 10.37 6.94 8.38
C ALA A 179 9.60 5.65 8.70
N GLY A 180 10.01 4.52 8.11
CA GLY A 180 9.44 3.21 8.42
C GLY A 180 9.63 2.81 9.88
N LEU A 181 10.82 3.06 10.44
CA LEU A 181 11.10 2.80 11.86
C LEU A 181 10.25 3.69 12.77
N SER A 182 10.07 4.97 12.43
CA SER A 182 9.24 5.88 13.22
C SER A 182 7.76 5.52 13.18
N ALA A 183 7.28 4.92 12.08
CA ALA A 183 5.91 4.44 11.95
C ALA A 183 5.66 3.07 12.61
N TYR A 184 6.71 2.35 12.98
CA TYR A 184 6.66 0.92 13.35
C TYR A 184 5.59 0.60 14.40
N ASN A 185 5.53 1.34 15.51
CA ASN A 185 4.59 1.07 16.60
C ASN A 185 3.14 1.25 16.15
N ASN A 186 2.83 2.36 15.49
CA ASN A 186 1.48 2.64 14.98
C ASN A 186 1.07 1.63 13.92
N PHE A 187 2.00 1.28 13.03
CA PHE A 187 1.76 0.34 11.96
C PHE A 187 1.52 -1.07 12.50
N SER A 188 2.38 -1.55 13.40
CA SER A 188 2.22 -2.87 14.04
C SER A 188 0.91 -2.96 14.81
N ASN A 189 0.54 -1.92 15.56
CA ASN A 189 -0.74 -1.87 16.28
C ASN A 189 -1.92 -1.92 15.32
N LEU A 190 -1.88 -1.17 14.22
CA LEU A 190 -2.93 -1.20 13.19
C LEU A 190 -3.11 -2.60 12.61
N ILE A 191 -2.02 -3.24 12.17
CA ILE A 191 -2.07 -4.60 11.61
C ILE A 191 -2.62 -5.59 12.63
N ARG A 192 -2.15 -5.55 13.88
CA ARG A 192 -2.67 -6.41 14.95
C ARG A 192 -4.17 -6.20 15.17
N THR A 193 -4.61 -4.95 15.23
CA THR A 193 -6.02 -4.59 15.42
C THR A 193 -6.87 -5.12 14.26
N ILE A 194 -6.44 -4.97 13.01
CA ILE A 194 -7.16 -5.48 11.84
C ILE A 194 -7.24 -7.01 11.91
N VAL A 195 -6.12 -7.70 12.11
CA VAL A 195 -6.07 -9.17 12.14
C VAL A 195 -6.91 -9.73 13.26
N THR A 196 -6.90 -9.12 14.44
CA THR A 196 -7.69 -9.59 15.59
C THR A 196 -9.20 -9.51 15.34
N ASN A 197 -9.65 -8.53 14.55
CA ASN A 197 -11.07 -8.25 14.30
C ASN A 197 -11.57 -8.67 12.90
N SER A 198 -10.74 -9.39 12.14
CA SER A 198 -11.09 -9.94 10.81
C SER A 198 -11.68 -11.36 10.90
#